data_a67293a6e023b2987bdb7a265f79cd24
#
_entry.id   a67293a6e023b2987bdb7a265f79cd24
#
_cell.length_a   1.000
_cell.length_b   1.000
_cell.length_c   1.000
_cell.angle_alpha   90.00
_cell.angle_beta   90.00
_cell.angle_gamma   90.00
#
_symmetry.space_group_name_H-M   'P 1'
#
loop_
_entity.id
_entity.type
_entity.pdbx_description
1 polymer ?
#
loop_
_entity_poly.entity_id
_entity_poly.type
_entity_poly.pdbx_seq_one_letter_code
_entity_poly.pdbx_strand_id
1 'polypeptide(L)'
;MTNRILIFANKTWEADPLVGVFRNDQARPPKFPDFDTPPQSTIPLNDGSTKTVQARLVLKSTSATAELWCIKDLMDPARSASSSEEKARVLPYVTAIGPSPSLVIAFGTATIANANSYNGSVVVGSSVFVHNPYSAAPNPNSRWTHGDIGKFLDSSQQPINSAIFPSLDRDRASVEARMLPTPLNPAKPPILIPSASYVALSNVNVTNFNDYVWADPEAMDACKAAAPKQSVGSVETTHGVVRLVVPSQQFIFVSGIANRLGYINMEVAPRSYAQNFAASHNAAIALAWSIPALMA
;
A
#
# COMPACT_ATOMS: atom_id res chain seq x y z
N MET A 1 9.82 -12.21 22.44
CA MET A 1 8.92 -11.09 22.09
C MET A 1 8.21 -11.47 20.80
N THR A 2 6.91 -11.32 20.75
CA THR A 2 6.12 -11.59 19.53
C THR A 2 6.41 -10.49 18.50
N ASN A 3 6.69 -10.85 17.26
CA ASN A 3 6.88 -9.87 16.17
C ASN A 3 5.58 -9.11 15.90
N ARG A 4 5.67 -7.79 15.71
CA ARG A 4 4.53 -6.94 15.37
C ARG A 4 4.61 -6.53 13.91
N ILE A 5 3.56 -6.82 13.15
CA ILE A 5 3.40 -6.45 11.75
C ILE A 5 2.28 -5.43 11.65
N LEU A 6 2.52 -4.29 10.99
CA LEU A 6 1.50 -3.30 10.70
C LEU A 6 1.14 -3.33 9.22
N ILE A 7 -0.14 -3.46 8.91
CA ILE A 7 -0.70 -3.39 7.56
C ILE A 7 -1.51 -2.10 7.48
N PHE A 8 -1.12 -1.19 6.59
CA PHE A 8 -1.81 0.07 6.36
C PHE A 8 -2.51 0.07 5.00
N ALA A 9 -3.83 0.04 5.02
CA ALA A 9 -4.66 0.33 3.84
C ALA A 9 -5.02 1.82 3.83
N ASN A 10 -4.95 2.47 2.65
CA ASN A 10 -5.16 3.92 2.59
C ASN A 10 -6.63 4.31 2.80
N LYS A 11 -7.54 3.65 2.10
CA LYS A 11 -8.96 4.02 2.03
C LYS A 11 -9.88 2.87 2.44
N THR A 12 -11.13 3.19 2.78
CA THR A 12 -12.12 2.19 3.18
C THR A 12 -12.35 1.14 2.10
N TRP A 13 -12.44 1.56 0.84
CA TRP A 13 -12.60 0.62 -0.29
C TRP A 13 -11.38 -0.28 -0.57
N GLU A 14 -10.25 -0.04 0.10
CA GLU A 14 -9.08 -0.90 0.10
C GLU A 14 -9.07 -1.81 1.34
N ALA A 15 -9.41 -1.25 2.50
CA ALA A 15 -9.46 -1.99 3.75
C ALA A 15 -10.61 -3.01 3.79
N ASP A 16 -11.80 -2.66 3.28
CA ASP A 16 -12.98 -3.54 3.35
C ASP A 16 -12.80 -4.82 2.53
N PRO A 17 -12.34 -4.79 1.25
CA PRO A 17 -12.00 -6.01 0.52
C PRO A 17 -10.94 -6.86 1.21
N LEU A 18 -9.93 -6.22 1.85
CA LEU A 18 -8.88 -6.93 2.57
C LEU A 18 -9.44 -7.70 3.78
N VAL A 19 -10.32 -7.05 4.58
CA VAL A 19 -11.03 -7.72 5.66
C VAL A 19 -11.90 -8.86 5.14
N GLY A 20 -12.62 -8.63 4.04
CA GLY A 20 -13.46 -9.64 3.40
C GLY A 20 -12.68 -10.88 2.97
N VAL A 21 -11.55 -10.70 2.30
CA VAL A 21 -10.66 -11.79 1.88
C VAL A 21 -10.10 -12.55 3.08
N PHE A 22 -9.60 -11.85 4.10
CA PHE A 22 -9.03 -12.50 5.29
C PHE A 22 -10.06 -13.34 6.06
N ARG A 23 -11.32 -12.97 6.03
CA ARG A 23 -12.43 -13.70 6.68
C ARG A 23 -13.05 -14.79 5.81
N ASN A 24 -12.69 -14.84 4.52
CA ASN A 24 -13.25 -15.83 3.58
C ASN A 24 -12.32 -17.03 3.43
N ASP A 25 -12.72 -18.19 3.96
CA ASP A 25 -11.95 -19.44 3.93
C ASP A 25 -11.66 -19.94 2.50
N GLN A 26 -12.46 -19.55 1.52
CA GLN A 26 -12.25 -19.92 0.12
C GLN A 26 -11.21 -19.02 -0.58
N ALA A 27 -10.99 -17.81 -0.04
CA ALA A 27 -10.08 -16.82 -0.60
C ALA A 27 -8.67 -16.92 -0.05
N ARG A 28 -8.52 -17.25 1.23
CA ARG A 28 -7.26 -17.35 1.95
C ARG A 28 -6.63 -18.75 1.86
N PRO A 29 -5.32 -18.92 2.17
CA PRO A 29 -4.68 -20.24 2.20
C PRO A 29 -5.21 -21.08 3.39
N PRO A 30 -5.13 -22.42 3.29
CA PRO A 30 -5.68 -23.34 4.31
C PRO A 30 -5.09 -23.14 5.71
N LYS A 31 -3.80 -22.79 5.81
CA LYS A 31 -3.11 -22.49 7.08
C LYS A 31 -3.04 -20.98 7.24
N PHE A 32 -4.10 -20.39 7.78
CA PHE A 32 -4.19 -18.97 8.03
C PHE A 32 -4.21 -18.70 9.53
N PRO A 33 -3.55 -17.64 10.04
CA PRO A 33 -3.53 -17.34 11.48
C PRO A 33 -4.92 -17.06 12.05
N ASP A 34 -5.05 -17.22 13.36
CA ASP A 34 -6.28 -16.91 14.08
C ASP A 34 -6.52 -15.40 14.16
N PHE A 35 -7.77 -15.03 14.38
CA PHE A 35 -8.16 -13.64 14.65
C PHE A 35 -8.02 -13.34 16.15
N ASP A 36 -7.62 -12.09 16.46
CA ASP A 36 -7.54 -11.61 17.83
C ASP A 36 -8.32 -10.29 18.00
N THR A 37 -8.38 -9.79 19.22
CA THR A 37 -9.07 -8.52 19.54
C THR A 37 -8.28 -7.33 18.99
N PRO A 38 -8.89 -6.51 18.13
CA PRO A 38 -8.22 -5.35 17.56
C PRO A 38 -7.87 -4.28 18.60
N PRO A 39 -6.64 -3.75 18.60
CA PRO A 39 -6.26 -2.63 19.46
C PRO A 39 -6.94 -1.33 19.04
N GLN A 40 -7.00 -0.40 19.97
CA GLN A 40 -7.55 0.94 19.77
C GLN A 40 -6.46 2.01 19.92
N SER A 41 -6.66 3.14 19.24
CA SER A 41 -5.86 4.36 19.37
C SER A 41 -6.75 5.57 19.52
N THR A 42 -6.25 6.60 20.21
CA THR A 42 -6.92 7.90 20.31
C THR A 42 -6.16 8.90 19.44
N ILE A 43 -6.86 9.48 18.48
CA ILE A 43 -6.29 10.42 17.51
C ILE A 43 -6.84 11.83 17.78
N PRO A 44 -6.00 12.84 17.99
CA PRO A 44 -6.44 14.22 18.06
C PRO A 44 -6.90 14.71 16.67
N LEU A 45 -7.99 15.46 16.66
CA LEU A 45 -8.55 16.11 15.47
C LEU A 45 -8.06 17.56 15.37
N ASN A 46 -8.23 18.19 14.21
CA ASN A 46 -7.77 19.55 13.96
C ASN A 46 -8.59 20.61 14.71
N ASP A 47 -9.78 20.28 15.18
CA ASP A 47 -10.64 21.14 16.02
C ASP A 47 -10.31 21.05 17.51
N GLY A 48 -9.28 20.30 17.89
CA GLY A 48 -8.87 20.08 19.27
C GLY A 48 -9.60 18.95 20.01
N SER A 49 -10.62 18.35 19.39
CA SER A 49 -11.28 17.14 19.92
C SER A 49 -10.42 15.89 19.66
N THR A 50 -10.89 14.76 20.17
CA THR A 50 -10.25 13.46 19.92
C THR A 50 -11.26 12.44 19.41
N LYS A 51 -10.79 11.45 18.65
CA LYS A 51 -11.58 10.27 18.29
C LYS A 51 -10.86 9.00 18.66
N THR A 52 -11.60 7.99 19.08
CA THR A 52 -11.09 6.64 19.25
C THR A 52 -11.28 5.88 17.95
N VAL A 53 -10.25 5.22 17.48
CA VAL A 53 -10.23 4.37 16.28
C VAL A 53 -9.71 2.99 16.66
N GLN A 54 -10.11 1.99 15.90
CA GLN A 54 -9.75 0.60 16.15
C GLN A 54 -9.15 -0.01 14.87
N ALA A 55 -8.18 -0.91 15.02
CA ALA A 55 -7.74 -1.73 13.90
C ALA A 55 -8.93 -2.50 13.31
N ARG A 56 -8.97 -2.60 11.98
CA ARG A 56 -10.06 -3.29 11.28
C ARG A 56 -10.04 -4.80 11.53
N LEU A 57 -8.83 -5.34 11.79
CA LEU A 57 -8.60 -6.75 12.00
C LEU A 57 -7.23 -6.97 12.62
N VAL A 58 -7.10 -8.01 13.43
CA VAL A 58 -5.82 -8.51 13.91
C VAL A 58 -5.73 -10.01 13.68
N LEU A 59 -4.58 -10.43 13.20
CA LEU A 59 -4.19 -11.82 13.09
C LEU A 59 -3.15 -12.15 14.15
N LYS A 60 -3.18 -13.38 14.65
CA LYS A 60 -2.27 -13.86 15.69
C LYS A 60 -1.74 -15.25 15.37
N SER A 61 -0.43 -15.39 15.46
CA SER A 61 0.26 -16.67 15.48
C SER A 61 1.06 -16.81 16.79
N THR A 62 1.78 -17.90 16.94
CA THR A 62 2.69 -18.10 18.09
C THR A 62 3.89 -17.14 18.06
N SER A 63 4.30 -16.67 16.87
CA SER A 63 5.50 -15.87 16.62
C SER A 63 5.21 -14.40 16.32
N ALA A 64 4.01 -14.07 15.83
CA ALA A 64 3.70 -12.72 15.36
C ALA A 64 2.24 -12.30 15.56
N THR A 65 2.02 -10.99 15.61
CA THR A 65 0.70 -10.35 15.44
C THR A 65 0.73 -9.45 14.19
N ALA A 66 -0.36 -9.44 13.42
CA ALA A 66 -0.50 -8.54 12.27
C ALA A 66 -1.79 -7.72 12.41
N GLU A 67 -1.63 -6.39 12.46
CA GLU A 67 -2.72 -5.44 12.67
C GLU A 67 -3.05 -4.71 11.36
N LEU A 68 -4.30 -4.76 10.91
CA LEU A 68 -4.79 -4.00 9.76
C LEU A 68 -5.40 -2.68 10.21
N TRP A 69 -4.82 -1.58 9.77
CA TRP A 69 -5.31 -0.23 9.99
C TRP A 69 -5.72 0.44 8.68
N CYS A 70 -6.90 1.06 8.67
CA CYS A 70 -7.32 1.93 7.56
C CYS A 70 -6.89 3.37 7.87
N ILE A 71 -6.03 3.95 7.04
CA ILE A 71 -5.50 5.30 7.25
C ILE A 71 -6.63 6.32 7.25
N LYS A 72 -7.62 6.19 6.36
CA LYS A 72 -8.79 7.10 6.33
C LYS A 72 -9.58 7.10 7.64
N ASP A 73 -9.63 5.99 8.35
CA ASP A 73 -10.30 5.95 9.67
C ASP A 73 -9.52 6.73 10.72
N LEU A 74 -8.19 6.85 10.57
CA LEU A 74 -7.33 7.63 11.47
C LEU A 74 -7.45 9.13 11.20
N MET A 75 -7.65 9.53 9.94
CA MET A 75 -7.62 10.91 9.49
C MET A 75 -8.80 11.72 10.02
N ASP A 76 -8.61 13.03 10.13
CA ASP A 76 -9.69 13.98 10.32
C ASP A 76 -10.71 13.84 9.17
N PRO A 77 -12.03 13.70 9.47
CA PRO A 77 -13.07 13.56 8.44
C PRO A 77 -13.08 14.70 7.43
N ALA A 78 -12.73 15.93 7.86
CA ALA A 78 -12.69 17.11 7.00
C ALA A 78 -11.50 17.10 6.01
N ARG A 79 -10.53 16.20 6.16
CA ARG A 79 -9.36 16.13 5.29
C ARG A 79 -9.52 15.13 4.15
N SER A 80 -8.95 15.49 2.99
CA SER A 80 -8.89 14.59 1.85
C SER A 80 -8.12 13.31 2.18
N ALA A 81 -8.63 12.16 1.79
CA ALA A 81 -7.94 10.87 1.91
C ALA A 81 -6.62 10.81 1.10
N SER A 82 -6.41 11.75 0.18
CA SER A 82 -5.16 11.88 -0.57
C SER A 82 -4.09 12.70 0.16
N SER A 83 -4.46 13.49 1.19
CA SER A 83 -3.52 14.38 1.90
C SER A 83 -2.35 13.63 2.52
N SER A 84 -1.16 13.84 1.99
CA SER A 84 0.09 13.27 2.52
C SER A 84 0.43 13.78 3.91
N GLU A 85 0.18 15.07 4.18
CA GLU A 85 0.39 15.68 5.50
C GLU A 85 -0.48 15.03 6.57
N GLU A 86 -1.76 14.84 6.26
CA GLU A 86 -2.69 14.23 7.20
C GLU A 86 -2.36 12.76 7.47
N LYS A 87 -2.01 11.98 6.44
CA LYS A 87 -1.51 10.61 6.61
C LYS A 87 -0.30 10.57 7.54
N ALA A 88 0.68 11.46 7.28
CA ALA A 88 1.90 11.53 8.07
C ALA A 88 1.65 11.98 9.51
N ARG A 89 0.62 12.79 9.75
CA ARG A 89 0.21 13.21 11.08
C ARG A 89 -0.35 12.07 11.92
N VAL A 90 -1.17 11.20 11.31
CA VAL A 90 -1.95 10.20 12.05
C VAL A 90 -1.24 8.85 12.24
N LEU A 91 -0.37 8.46 11.32
CA LEU A 91 0.33 7.17 11.39
C LEU A 91 1.15 6.93 12.68
N PRO A 92 1.85 7.94 13.26
CA PRO A 92 2.58 7.76 14.51
C PRO A 92 1.72 7.33 15.70
N TYR A 93 0.44 7.69 15.73
CA TYR A 93 -0.47 7.29 16.82
C TYR A 93 -0.72 5.78 16.86
N VAL A 94 -0.64 5.11 15.71
CA VAL A 94 -0.74 3.64 15.64
C VAL A 94 0.55 2.99 16.13
N THR A 95 1.70 3.54 15.78
CA THR A 95 2.99 2.99 16.21
C THR A 95 3.23 3.13 17.71
N ALA A 96 2.64 4.15 18.33
CA ALA A 96 2.76 4.40 19.77
C ALA A 96 1.96 3.43 20.66
N ILE A 97 1.05 2.61 20.11
CA ILE A 97 0.21 1.68 20.90
C ILE A 97 1.02 0.53 21.49
N GLY A 98 2.14 0.15 20.90
CA GLY A 98 2.90 -1.04 21.30
C GLY A 98 4.36 -0.99 20.84
N PRO A 99 5.06 -2.13 20.84
CA PRO A 99 6.46 -2.19 20.41
C PRO A 99 6.58 -1.77 18.94
N SER A 100 7.76 -1.25 18.57
CA SER A 100 8.06 -0.91 17.18
C SER A 100 7.81 -2.11 16.25
N PRO A 101 7.15 -1.91 15.10
CA PRO A 101 6.88 -3.01 14.19
C PRO A 101 8.17 -3.57 13.59
N SER A 102 8.27 -4.88 13.50
CA SER A 102 9.34 -5.58 12.77
C SER A 102 9.15 -5.50 11.26
N LEU A 103 7.90 -5.41 10.81
CA LEU A 103 7.51 -5.28 9.40
C LEU A 103 6.35 -4.29 9.26
N VAL A 104 6.43 -3.44 8.24
CA VAL A 104 5.34 -2.59 7.79
C VAL A 104 4.96 -2.95 6.37
N ILE A 105 3.66 -3.10 6.14
CA ILE A 105 3.06 -3.42 4.85
C ILE A 105 2.19 -2.24 4.42
N ALA A 106 2.57 -1.58 3.31
CA ALA A 106 1.72 -0.59 2.66
C ALA A 106 0.83 -1.28 1.63
N PHE A 107 -0.48 -1.15 1.80
CA PHE A 107 -1.49 -1.82 0.98
C PHE A 107 -2.40 -0.80 0.31
N GLY A 108 -2.66 -0.97 -0.98
CA GLY A 108 -3.60 -0.09 -1.66
C GLY A 108 -3.75 -0.33 -3.15
N THR A 109 -4.48 0.59 -3.78
CA THR A 109 -4.63 0.65 -5.24
C THR A 109 -3.62 1.62 -5.85
N ALA A 110 -3.17 1.31 -7.06
CA ALA A 110 -2.15 2.07 -7.76
C ALA A 110 -2.41 2.12 -9.27
N THR A 111 -1.63 2.95 -9.96
CA THR A 111 -1.46 2.88 -11.41
C THR A 111 -0.21 2.09 -11.77
N ILE A 112 -0.15 1.56 -12.98
CA ILE A 112 1.05 0.93 -13.51
C ILE A 112 1.60 1.68 -14.72
N ALA A 113 2.93 1.76 -14.79
CA ALA A 113 3.64 2.48 -15.86
C ALA A 113 3.78 1.68 -17.18
N ASN A 114 2.93 0.71 -17.41
CA ASN A 114 3.04 -0.17 -18.59
C ASN A 114 1.83 0.01 -19.52
N ALA A 115 2.11 0.27 -20.81
CA ALA A 115 1.10 0.43 -21.85
C ALA A 115 0.24 -0.83 -22.10
N ASN A 116 0.73 -2.02 -21.74
CA ASN A 116 0.04 -3.29 -21.98
C ASN A 116 -1.07 -3.62 -20.97
N SER A 117 -1.56 -2.63 -20.25
CA SER A 117 -2.72 -2.76 -19.35
C SER A 117 -2.72 -3.99 -18.44
N TYR A 118 -2.22 -3.80 -17.24
CA TYR A 118 -2.31 -4.81 -16.17
C TYR A 118 -3.41 -4.49 -15.15
N ASN A 119 -4.50 -3.86 -15.60
CA ASN A 119 -5.63 -3.55 -14.72
C ASN A 119 -6.12 -4.83 -14.03
N GLY A 120 -6.22 -4.78 -12.71
CA GLY A 120 -6.55 -5.91 -11.84
C GLY A 120 -5.35 -6.72 -11.37
N SER A 121 -4.18 -6.60 -12.02
CA SER A 121 -2.97 -7.30 -11.60
C SER A 121 -2.44 -6.76 -10.26
N VAL A 122 -1.59 -7.52 -9.60
CA VAL A 122 -1.03 -7.16 -8.29
C VAL A 122 0.48 -7.11 -8.38
N VAL A 123 1.04 -5.99 -7.94
CA VAL A 123 2.48 -5.83 -7.77
C VAL A 123 2.83 -5.90 -6.29
N VAL A 124 3.80 -6.75 -5.96
CA VAL A 124 4.38 -6.85 -4.62
C VAL A 124 5.87 -6.54 -4.71
N GLY A 125 6.31 -5.58 -3.92
CA GLY A 125 7.72 -5.16 -3.88
C GLY A 125 8.13 -4.64 -2.51
N SER A 126 9.37 -4.17 -2.39
CA SER A 126 9.92 -3.74 -1.10
C SER A 126 10.59 -2.36 -1.12
N SER A 127 10.83 -1.78 -2.27
CA SER A 127 11.50 -0.48 -2.40
C SER A 127 10.53 0.62 -2.82
N VAL A 128 10.81 1.85 -2.40
CA VAL A 128 9.98 3.04 -2.69
C VAL A 128 10.86 4.15 -3.26
N PHE A 129 10.39 4.83 -4.29
CA PHE A 129 10.91 6.11 -4.73
C PHE A 129 9.95 7.22 -4.33
N VAL A 130 10.43 8.17 -3.55
CA VAL A 130 9.63 9.31 -3.05
C VAL A 130 9.75 10.48 -4.02
N HIS A 131 8.64 10.90 -4.59
CA HIS A 131 8.57 12.04 -5.49
C HIS A 131 7.65 13.12 -4.94
N ASN A 132 8.08 14.38 -5.04
CA ASN A 132 7.25 15.53 -4.71
C ASN A 132 6.85 16.25 -5.99
N PRO A 133 5.58 16.20 -6.40
CA PRO A 133 5.10 16.84 -7.62
C PRO A 133 5.26 18.38 -7.63
N TYR A 134 5.51 18.98 -6.45
CA TYR A 134 5.74 20.42 -6.30
C TYR A 134 7.22 20.77 -6.03
N SER A 135 8.14 19.95 -6.53
CA SER A 135 9.58 20.13 -6.31
C SER A 135 10.12 21.49 -6.75
N ALA A 136 9.53 22.11 -7.79
CA ALA A 136 9.93 23.42 -8.32
C ALA A 136 9.62 24.61 -7.37
N ALA A 137 8.64 24.44 -6.46
CA ALA A 137 8.25 25.48 -5.49
C ALA A 137 7.82 24.83 -4.17
N PRO A 138 8.74 24.19 -3.43
CA PRO A 138 8.40 23.52 -2.18
C PRO A 138 7.85 24.53 -1.18
N ASN A 139 6.74 24.19 -0.53
CA ASN A 139 6.26 24.93 0.62
C ASN A 139 7.30 24.78 1.75
N PRO A 140 7.96 25.86 2.22
CA PRO A 140 8.99 25.77 3.24
C PRO A 140 8.48 25.25 4.59
N ASN A 141 7.16 25.27 4.80
CA ASN A 141 6.50 24.74 5.99
C ASN A 141 6.01 23.31 5.81
N SER A 142 6.23 22.71 4.64
CA SER A 142 5.86 21.32 4.40
C SER A 142 6.84 20.38 5.09
N ARG A 143 6.32 19.30 5.65
CA ARG A 143 7.10 18.16 6.15
C ARG A 143 8.00 17.56 5.06
N TRP A 144 7.57 17.65 3.79
CA TRP A 144 8.26 17.12 2.62
C TRP A 144 9.35 18.08 2.17
N THR A 145 10.43 18.13 2.94
CA THR A 145 11.61 18.96 2.67
C THR A 145 12.43 18.38 1.53
N HIS A 146 13.41 19.16 1.05
CA HIS A 146 14.33 18.72 0.00
C HIS A 146 15.04 17.39 0.32
N GLY A 147 15.24 17.06 1.61
CA GLY A 147 15.85 15.80 2.02
C GLY A 147 15.01 14.54 1.75
N ASP A 148 13.72 14.70 1.54
CA ASP A 148 12.80 13.58 1.25
C ASP A 148 12.46 13.45 -0.25
N ILE A 149 12.76 14.47 -1.04
CA ILE A 149 12.49 14.51 -2.49
C ILE A 149 13.58 13.74 -3.24
N GLY A 150 13.19 12.97 -4.24
CA GLY A 150 14.10 12.18 -5.06
C GLY A 150 14.77 11.03 -4.31
N LYS A 151 14.25 10.68 -3.14
CA LYS A 151 14.84 9.64 -2.29
C LYS A 151 14.40 8.25 -2.73
N PHE A 152 15.37 7.45 -3.13
CA PHE A 152 15.18 6.02 -3.34
C PHE A 152 15.47 5.28 -2.03
N LEU A 153 14.43 4.66 -1.46
CA LEU A 153 14.50 3.87 -0.24
C LEU A 153 14.60 2.41 -0.64
N ASP A 154 15.85 1.97 -0.85
CA ASP A 154 16.14 0.60 -1.25
C ASP A 154 15.92 -0.35 -0.08
N SER A 155 15.04 -1.32 -0.27
CA SER A 155 14.75 -2.39 0.67
C SER A 155 14.85 -3.77 0.02
N SER A 156 15.50 -3.84 -1.16
CA SER A 156 15.63 -5.07 -1.95
C SER A 156 16.43 -6.18 -1.24
N GLN A 157 17.29 -5.82 -0.29
CA GLN A 157 18.13 -6.74 0.47
C GLN A 157 17.56 -7.13 1.84
N GLN A 158 16.32 -6.74 2.17
CA GLN A 158 15.71 -7.10 3.44
C GLN A 158 15.48 -8.61 3.56
N PRO A 159 15.70 -9.21 4.76
CA PRO A 159 15.50 -10.64 4.97
C PRO A 159 14.10 -11.15 4.60
N ILE A 160 13.05 -10.33 4.81
CA ILE A 160 11.68 -10.70 4.49
C ILE A 160 11.48 -11.04 3.00
N ASN A 161 12.28 -10.45 2.09
CA ASN A 161 12.16 -10.70 0.67
C ASN A 161 12.46 -12.16 0.31
N SER A 162 13.36 -12.81 1.04
CA SER A 162 13.68 -14.24 0.85
C SER A 162 12.55 -15.17 1.29
N ALA A 163 11.62 -14.70 2.10
CA ALA A 163 10.45 -15.46 2.52
C ALA A 163 9.24 -15.21 1.61
N ILE A 164 8.94 -13.92 1.34
CA ILE A 164 7.70 -13.54 0.66
C ILE A 164 7.71 -13.85 -0.84
N PHE A 165 8.76 -13.47 -1.57
CA PHE A 165 8.74 -13.62 -3.03
C PHE A 165 8.75 -15.08 -3.49
N PRO A 166 9.58 -15.98 -2.94
CA PRO A 166 9.50 -17.41 -3.26
C PRO A 166 8.17 -18.04 -2.85
N SER A 167 7.56 -17.59 -1.75
CA SER A 167 6.23 -18.08 -1.35
C SER A 167 5.16 -17.69 -2.35
N LEU A 168 5.13 -16.44 -2.77
CA LEU A 168 4.20 -15.96 -3.79
C LEU A 168 4.42 -16.60 -5.16
N ASP A 169 5.67 -16.85 -5.55
CA ASP A 169 5.98 -17.54 -6.80
C ASP A 169 5.49 -19.00 -6.78
N ARG A 170 5.71 -19.70 -5.66
CA ARG A 170 5.22 -21.08 -5.46
C ARG A 170 3.70 -21.15 -5.55
N ASP A 171 3.01 -20.20 -4.95
CA ASP A 171 1.56 -20.20 -4.79
C ASP A 171 0.85 -19.38 -5.88
N ARG A 172 1.60 -18.88 -6.89
CA ARG A 172 1.13 -17.98 -7.96
C ARG A 172 -0.17 -18.45 -8.63
N ALA A 173 -0.22 -19.68 -9.10
CA ALA A 173 -1.40 -20.20 -9.77
C ALA A 173 -2.64 -20.22 -8.88
N SER A 174 -2.47 -20.52 -7.59
CA SER A 174 -3.56 -20.50 -6.60
C SER A 174 -4.05 -19.10 -6.30
N VAL A 175 -3.13 -18.12 -6.28
CA VAL A 175 -3.43 -16.69 -6.07
C VAL A 175 -4.18 -16.15 -7.30
N GLU A 176 -3.63 -16.32 -8.50
CA GLU A 176 -4.21 -15.82 -9.75
C GLU A 176 -5.59 -16.43 -10.05
N ALA A 177 -5.81 -17.69 -9.73
CA ALA A 177 -7.11 -18.36 -9.90
C ALA A 177 -8.24 -17.77 -9.02
N ARG A 178 -7.90 -16.97 -8.01
CA ARG A 178 -8.84 -16.28 -7.10
C ARG A 178 -9.00 -14.80 -7.39
N MET A 179 -8.20 -14.27 -8.31
CA MET A 179 -8.28 -12.86 -8.70
C MET A 179 -9.50 -12.62 -9.58
N LEU A 180 -10.11 -11.46 -9.41
CA LEU A 180 -11.25 -11.03 -10.20
C LEU A 180 -10.79 -10.23 -11.42
N PRO A 181 -11.37 -10.45 -12.61
CA PRO A 181 -11.19 -9.53 -13.72
C PRO A 181 -11.76 -8.15 -13.36
N THR A 182 -11.21 -7.11 -13.97
CA THR A 182 -11.67 -5.74 -13.72
C THR A 182 -12.55 -5.22 -14.86
N PRO A 183 -13.49 -4.30 -14.59
CA PRO A 183 -14.31 -3.67 -15.63
C PRO A 183 -13.52 -3.01 -16.77
N LEU A 184 -12.35 -2.43 -16.47
CA LEU A 184 -11.49 -1.83 -17.50
C LEU A 184 -10.71 -2.87 -18.33
N ASN A 185 -10.65 -4.12 -17.88
CA ASN A 185 -9.97 -5.21 -18.61
C ASN A 185 -10.65 -6.56 -18.37
N PRO A 186 -11.91 -6.72 -18.79
CA PRO A 186 -12.71 -7.92 -18.45
C PRO A 186 -12.25 -9.17 -19.17
N ALA A 187 -11.58 -9.05 -20.30
CA ALA A 187 -11.15 -10.18 -21.14
C ALA A 187 -9.77 -10.74 -20.76
N LYS A 188 -9.00 -10.02 -19.94
CA LYS A 188 -7.64 -10.43 -19.57
C LYS A 188 -7.57 -10.81 -18.10
N PRO A 189 -7.18 -12.05 -17.77
CA PRO A 189 -7.02 -12.43 -16.38
C PRO A 189 -5.91 -11.60 -15.72
N PRO A 190 -6.12 -11.16 -14.47
CA PRO A 190 -5.08 -10.50 -13.69
C PRO A 190 -3.90 -11.43 -13.41
N ILE A 191 -2.71 -10.85 -13.23
CA ILE A 191 -1.49 -11.59 -12.90
C ILE A 191 -0.86 -11.07 -11.61
N LEU A 192 -0.14 -11.94 -10.94
CA LEU A 192 0.69 -11.61 -9.78
C LEU A 192 2.12 -11.30 -10.21
N ILE A 193 2.67 -10.17 -9.76
CA ILE A 193 4.00 -9.66 -10.11
C ILE A 193 4.80 -9.42 -8.82
N PRO A 194 5.37 -10.45 -8.18
CA PRO A 194 6.15 -10.32 -6.97
C PRO A 194 7.63 -10.24 -7.29
N SER A 195 8.31 -9.18 -6.88
CA SER A 195 9.77 -9.08 -7.01
C SER A 195 10.36 -7.94 -6.17
N ALA A 196 11.52 -8.19 -5.56
CA ALA A 196 12.35 -7.16 -4.90
C ALA A 196 12.87 -6.09 -5.88
N SER A 197 12.84 -6.32 -7.18
CA SER A 197 13.26 -5.37 -8.20
C SER A 197 12.18 -4.32 -8.55
N TYR A 198 10.97 -4.45 -8.01
CA TYR A 198 9.93 -3.46 -8.22
C TYR A 198 9.94 -2.36 -7.18
N VAL A 199 9.72 -1.13 -7.67
CA VAL A 199 9.66 0.10 -6.88
C VAL A 199 8.22 0.63 -6.91
N ALA A 200 7.69 0.98 -5.75
CA ALA A 200 6.54 1.86 -5.67
C ALA A 200 7.01 3.31 -5.82
N LEU A 201 6.62 3.96 -6.91
CA LEU A 201 6.79 5.39 -7.07
C LEU A 201 5.66 6.09 -6.31
N SER A 202 6.02 6.78 -5.24
CA SER A 202 5.06 7.41 -4.34
C SER A 202 5.13 8.93 -4.44
N ASN A 203 4.07 9.53 -4.98
CA ASN A 203 3.92 10.98 -4.99
C ASN A 203 3.49 11.45 -3.60
N VAL A 204 4.37 12.17 -2.92
CA VAL A 204 4.12 12.79 -1.61
C VAL A 204 3.82 14.28 -1.76
N ASN A 205 3.41 14.95 -0.68
CA ASN A 205 2.96 16.33 -0.68
C ASN A 205 1.70 16.58 -1.54
N VAL A 206 0.92 15.55 -1.78
CA VAL A 206 -0.35 15.63 -2.49
C VAL A 206 -1.42 16.10 -1.51
N THR A 207 -2.21 17.11 -1.90
CA THR A 207 -3.32 17.64 -1.11
C THR A 207 -4.65 17.07 -1.56
N ASN A 208 -4.83 16.87 -2.86
CA ASN A 208 -6.03 16.31 -3.45
C ASN A 208 -5.67 15.46 -4.69
N PHE A 209 -6.68 14.83 -5.27
CA PHE A 209 -6.48 13.90 -6.40
C PHE A 209 -5.98 14.60 -7.67
N ASN A 210 -6.39 15.84 -7.91
CA ASN A 210 -6.01 16.57 -9.13
C ASN A 210 -4.50 16.88 -9.19
N ASP A 211 -3.85 16.96 -8.03
CA ASP A 211 -2.41 17.20 -7.93
C ASP A 211 -1.58 16.03 -8.51
N TYR A 212 -2.20 14.89 -8.65
CA TYR A 212 -1.56 13.63 -8.98
C TYR A 212 -1.30 13.44 -10.48
N VAL A 213 -2.16 14.03 -11.32
CA VAL A 213 -2.20 13.79 -12.76
C VAL A 213 -0.98 14.38 -13.51
N TRP A 214 -0.36 15.40 -12.93
CA TRP A 214 0.72 16.16 -13.58
C TRP A 214 2.12 15.64 -13.26
N ALA A 215 2.25 14.80 -12.24
CA ALA A 215 3.55 14.37 -11.74
C ALA A 215 4.11 13.12 -12.43
N ASP A 216 3.29 12.38 -13.14
CA ASP A 216 3.65 11.02 -13.55
C ASP A 216 4.83 10.90 -14.50
N PRO A 217 4.96 11.66 -15.61
CA PRO A 217 6.12 11.55 -16.50
C PRO A 217 7.42 12.02 -15.85
N GLU A 218 7.38 13.16 -15.15
CA GLU A 218 8.53 13.71 -14.44
C GLU A 218 8.98 12.75 -13.30
N ALA A 219 8.01 12.23 -12.55
CA ALA A 219 8.28 11.26 -11.48
C ALA A 219 8.91 9.97 -12.02
N MET A 220 8.44 9.48 -13.16
CA MET A 220 8.99 8.31 -13.82
C MET A 220 10.44 8.51 -14.25
N ASP A 221 10.77 9.64 -14.85
CA ASP A 221 12.12 9.97 -15.29
C ASP A 221 13.06 10.14 -14.10
N ALA A 222 12.62 10.82 -13.05
CA ALA A 222 13.37 10.97 -11.81
C ALA A 222 13.62 9.63 -11.12
N CYS A 223 12.62 8.76 -11.04
CA CYS A 223 12.78 7.41 -10.49
C CYS A 223 13.76 6.57 -11.30
N LYS A 224 13.67 6.61 -12.63
CA LYS A 224 14.60 5.90 -13.52
C LYS A 224 16.04 6.37 -13.38
N ALA A 225 16.23 7.67 -13.18
CA ALA A 225 17.57 8.24 -12.94
C ALA A 225 18.15 7.79 -11.59
N ALA A 226 17.33 7.77 -10.53
CA ALA A 226 17.75 7.39 -9.19
C ALA A 226 17.93 5.87 -9.00
N ALA A 227 17.17 5.06 -9.72
CA ALA A 227 17.12 3.62 -9.58
C ALA A 227 17.11 2.91 -10.96
N PRO A 228 18.17 3.04 -11.78
CA PRO A 228 18.19 2.59 -13.18
C PRO A 228 18.07 1.07 -13.36
N LYS A 229 18.37 0.30 -12.31
CA LYS A 229 18.26 -1.18 -12.31
C LYS A 229 16.90 -1.70 -11.82
N GLN A 230 16.03 -0.81 -11.37
CA GLN A 230 14.74 -1.14 -10.82
C GLN A 230 13.63 -0.85 -11.84
N SER A 231 12.51 -1.54 -11.71
CA SER A 231 11.31 -1.31 -12.51
C SER A 231 10.23 -0.64 -11.66
N VAL A 232 9.62 0.43 -12.16
CA VAL A 232 8.46 1.02 -11.50
C VAL A 232 7.28 0.06 -11.66
N GLY A 233 6.87 -0.55 -10.55
CA GLY A 233 5.77 -1.52 -10.49
C GLY A 233 4.43 -0.87 -10.18
N SER A 234 4.44 0.25 -9.45
CA SER A 234 3.22 0.99 -9.11
C SER A 234 3.50 2.48 -8.91
N VAL A 235 2.51 3.32 -9.23
CA VAL A 235 2.52 4.75 -8.97
C VAL A 235 1.31 5.09 -8.09
N GLU A 236 1.54 5.74 -6.94
CA GLU A 236 0.52 5.96 -5.93
C GLU A 236 0.90 7.13 -4.99
N THR A 237 0.18 7.37 -3.88
CA THR A 237 0.37 8.53 -2.99
C THR A 237 0.52 8.17 -1.51
N THR A 238 0.76 6.92 -1.17
CA THR A 238 0.65 6.44 0.23
C THR A 238 1.86 5.64 0.71
N HIS A 239 2.41 4.77 -0.14
CA HIS A 239 3.46 3.84 0.27
C HIS A 239 4.72 4.58 0.73
N GLY A 240 5.10 5.67 0.03
CA GLY A 240 6.21 6.53 0.44
C GLY A 240 5.97 7.22 1.77
N VAL A 241 4.75 7.73 1.99
CA VAL A 241 4.38 8.34 3.28
C VAL A 241 4.51 7.31 4.41
N VAL A 242 3.96 6.12 4.22
CA VAL A 242 4.07 5.03 5.22
C VAL A 242 5.53 4.69 5.49
N ARG A 243 6.32 4.50 4.43
CA ARG A 243 7.74 4.14 4.54
C ARG A 243 8.59 5.18 5.26
N LEU A 244 8.28 6.48 5.06
CA LEU A 244 9.03 7.58 5.68
C LEU A 244 8.64 7.82 7.14
N VAL A 245 7.37 7.59 7.48
CA VAL A 245 6.80 8.04 8.76
C VAL A 245 6.74 6.93 9.80
N VAL A 246 6.55 5.69 9.36
CA VAL A 246 6.45 4.54 10.26
C VAL A 246 7.81 3.85 10.36
N PRO A 247 8.53 4.00 11.50
CA PRO A 247 9.80 3.32 11.69
C PRO A 247 9.59 1.81 11.76
N SER A 248 10.32 1.08 10.93
CA SER A 248 10.29 -0.38 10.89
C SER A 248 11.63 -0.94 10.40
N GLN A 249 11.93 -2.18 10.78
CA GLN A 249 13.12 -2.88 10.30
C GLN A 249 12.94 -3.31 8.85
N GLN A 250 11.73 -3.70 8.47
CA GLN A 250 11.40 -4.22 7.15
C GLN A 250 10.15 -3.55 6.58
N PHE A 251 10.08 -3.51 5.25
CA PHE A 251 8.97 -2.90 4.53
C PHE A 251 8.66 -3.68 3.26
N ILE A 252 7.37 -3.87 2.99
CA ILE A 252 6.85 -4.32 1.69
C ILE A 252 5.65 -3.47 1.29
N PHE A 253 5.38 -3.43 -0.01
CA PHE A 253 4.12 -2.89 -0.52
C PHE A 253 3.37 -3.92 -1.34
N VAL A 254 2.05 -3.81 -1.34
CA VAL A 254 1.13 -4.62 -2.14
C VAL A 254 0.16 -3.68 -2.84
N SER A 255 0.28 -3.59 -4.16
CA SER A 255 -0.48 -2.66 -4.99
C SER A 255 -1.40 -3.41 -5.95
N GLY A 256 -2.72 -3.23 -5.82
CA GLY A 256 -3.69 -3.64 -6.82
C GLY A 256 -3.79 -2.59 -7.93
N ILE A 257 -3.57 -3.00 -9.17
CA ILE A 257 -3.55 -2.07 -10.30
C ILE A 257 -4.98 -1.72 -10.73
N ALA A 258 -5.39 -0.49 -10.45
CA ALA A 258 -6.74 -0.01 -10.74
C ALA A 258 -6.86 0.72 -12.08
N ASN A 259 -5.75 1.27 -12.60
CA ASN A 259 -5.71 2.01 -13.87
C ASN A 259 -4.29 2.08 -14.43
N ARG A 260 -4.15 2.62 -15.63
CA ARG A 260 -2.86 2.76 -16.33
C ARG A 260 -2.30 4.17 -16.19
N LEU A 261 -0.99 4.27 -16.07
CA LEU A 261 -0.28 5.53 -16.17
C LEU A 261 -0.46 6.14 -17.58
N GLY A 262 -0.61 7.45 -17.65
CA GLY A 262 -0.90 8.16 -18.91
C GLY A 262 -2.37 8.11 -19.35
N TYR A 263 -3.19 7.29 -18.71
CA TYR A 263 -4.62 7.17 -19.01
C TYR A 263 -5.50 7.62 -17.83
N ILE A 264 -4.93 8.23 -16.81
CA ILE A 264 -5.63 8.60 -15.57
C ILE A 264 -6.87 9.45 -15.87
N ASN A 265 -6.76 10.46 -16.73
CA ASN A 265 -7.91 11.32 -17.08
C ASN A 265 -9.06 10.56 -17.75
N MET A 266 -8.77 9.46 -18.45
CA MET A 266 -9.77 8.64 -19.11
C MET A 266 -10.31 7.52 -18.24
N GLU A 267 -9.48 6.98 -17.34
CA GLU A 267 -9.81 5.78 -16.56
C GLU A 267 -10.28 6.09 -15.15
N VAL A 268 -9.89 7.23 -14.56
CA VAL A 268 -10.27 7.56 -13.18
C VAL A 268 -11.69 8.10 -13.09
N ALA A 269 -12.10 8.98 -14.02
CA ALA A 269 -13.47 9.51 -14.02
C ALA A 269 -14.53 8.41 -14.21
N PRO A 270 -14.38 7.47 -15.17
CA PRO A 270 -15.27 6.32 -15.30
C PRO A 270 -14.95 5.19 -14.33
N ARG A 271 -13.87 5.28 -13.54
CA ARG A 271 -13.48 4.22 -12.60
C ARG A 271 -14.57 3.94 -11.59
N SER A 272 -15.30 2.88 -11.82
CA SER A 272 -16.40 2.46 -10.98
C SER A 272 -15.90 1.93 -9.62
N TYR A 273 -16.80 1.86 -8.66
CA TYR A 273 -16.57 1.13 -7.42
C TYR A 273 -16.10 -0.31 -7.68
N ALA A 274 -16.68 -0.97 -8.68
CA ALA A 274 -16.32 -2.34 -9.06
C ALA A 274 -14.85 -2.46 -9.53
N GLN A 275 -14.31 -1.46 -10.23
CA GLN A 275 -12.90 -1.43 -10.64
C GLN A 275 -11.97 -1.35 -9.42
N ASN A 276 -12.26 -0.44 -8.50
CA ASN A 276 -11.48 -0.30 -7.27
C ASN A 276 -11.60 -1.54 -6.38
N PHE A 277 -12.82 -2.07 -6.26
CA PHE A 277 -13.07 -3.28 -5.49
C PHE A 277 -12.26 -4.47 -6.04
N ALA A 278 -12.32 -4.72 -7.35
CA ALA A 278 -11.59 -5.85 -7.96
C ALA A 278 -10.08 -5.69 -7.78
N ALA A 279 -9.51 -4.51 -8.01
CA ALA A 279 -8.09 -4.26 -7.80
C ALA A 279 -7.67 -4.46 -6.34
N SER A 280 -8.44 -3.94 -5.39
CA SER A 280 -8.18 -4.11 -3.95
C SER A 280 -8.38 -5.56 -3.49
N HIS A 281 -9.40 -6.25 -4.00
CA HIS A 281 -9.65 -7.66 -3.73
C HIS A 281 -8.47 -8.52 -4.19
N ASN A 282 -7.96 -8.29 -5.40
CA ASN A 282 -6.84 -9.04 -5.96
C ASN A 282 -5.55 -8.82 -5.14
N ALA A 283 -5.28 -7.57 -4.73
CA ALA A 283 -4.19 -7.26 -3.82
C ALA A 283 -4.37 -7.97 -2.47
N ALA A 284 -5.60 -8.03 -1.96
CA ALA A 284 -5.93 -8.71 -0.71
C ALA A 284 -5.70 -10.23 -0.80
N ILE A 285 -6.01 -10.87 -1.93
CA ILE A 285 -5.69 -12.29 -2.18
C ILE A 285 -4.17 -12.49 -2.09
N ALA A 286 -3.37 -11.67 -2.79
CA ALA A 286 -1.91 -11.80 -2.76
C ALA A 286 -1.36 -11.63 -1.35
N LEU A 287 -1.86 -10.64 -0.59
CA LEU A 287 -1.44 -10.43 0.79
C LEU A 287 -1.88 -11.60 1.70
N ALA A 288 -3.12 -12.08 1.59
CA ALA A 288 -3.59 -13.22 2.38
C ALA A 288 -2.71 -14.46 2.20
N TRP A 289 -2.30 -14.74 0.97
CA TRP A 289 -1.40 -15.87 0.65
C TRP A 289 0.05 -15.64 1.11
N SER A 290 0.44 -14.39 1.38
CA SER A 290 1.74 -14.05 1.96
C SER A 290 1.76 -14.19 3.49
N ILE A 291 0.63 -14.02 4.16
CA ILE A 291 0.52 -13.96 5.63
C ILE A 291 1.17 -15.14 6.36
N PRO A 292 0.98 -16.42 5.95
CA PRO A 292 1.64 -17.53 6.63
C PRO A 292 3.18 -17.44 6.62
N ALA A 293 3.77 -16.97 5.52
CA ALA A 293 5.22 -16.79 5.42
C ALA A 293 5.72 -15.56 6.20
N LEU A 294 4.89 -14.53 6.34
CA LEU A 294 5.22 -13.31 7.09
C LEU A 294 5.10 -13.49 8.60
N MET A 295 4.28 -14.43 9.05
CA MET A 295 3.96 -14.68 10.47
C MET A 295 4.55 -15.99 10.99
N ALA A 296 5.42 -16.65 10.21
CA ALA A 296 6.14 -17.87 10.57
C ALA A 296 7.18 -17.68 11.69
#